data_64bffbe55d62a9babb7bda45d855c509
#
_entry.id   64bffbe55d62a9babb7bda45d855c509
#
_cell.length_a   1.000
_cell.length_b   1.000
_cell.length_c   1.000
_cell.angle_alpha   90.00
_cell.angle_beta   90.00
_cell.angle_gamma   90.00
#
_symmetry.space_group_name_H-M   'P 1'
#
loop_
_entity.id
_entity.type
_entity.pdbx_description
1 polymer ?
#
loop_
_entity_poly.entity_id
_entity_poly.type
_entity_poly.pdbx_seq_one_letter_code
_entity_poly.pdbx_strand_id
1 'polypeptide(L)'
;MPNSSLPHISVCIPTFKRPLLLARCLEAIGKQEAEGFSYSVVIVDNDAGESARPVVTGWSNRASIELRYCVEPEKNISLARNRAVANAKGEFVAFIDDDEFAQPVWLRELFEAALKFCADGVLGPVKPFFEGTPPGWLVRSGLCVRKSFQTGAFLTNLRYMRGGNLLFRRDISDGEPNLYDPRFGLTGGEDCDFFDRMLLKGRRFVWCNEAVVYEAVPCGRQTRSYHLKRAMIRGLTTADRLPVVNFGTFKSFVALILYSLSLPLMFLAGDHLFMKYLIKDCDHLGKLLAYCRIKPVNKRSSQ
;
A
#
# COMPACT_ATOMS: atom_id res chain seq x y z
N MET A 1 -7.21 23.66 -35.17
CA MET A 1 -6.44 23.36 -33.97
C MET A 1 -7.07 22.14 -33.31
N PRO A 2 -6.37 21.05 -33.03
CA PRO A 2 -6.99 19.92 -32.33
C PRO A 2 -7.47 20.41 -30.96
N ASN A 3 -8.70 20.11 -30.64
CA ASN A 3 -9.33 20.36 -29.36
C ASN A 3 -8.54 19.54 -28.31
N SER A 4 -7.49 20.11 -27.72
CA SER A 4 -6.74 19.42 -26.68
C SER A 4 -7.60 19.41 -25.42
N SER A 5 -8.40 18.34 -25.29
CA SER A 5 -9.03 18.04 -23.99
C SER A 5 -7.94 17.99 -22.92
N LEU A 6 -8.21 18.57 -21.75
CA LEU A 6 -7.29 18.46 -20.61
C LEU A 6 -6.95 17.00 -20.34
N PRO A 7 -5.70 16.68 -19.97
CA PRO A 7 -5.35 15.34 -19.49
C PRO A 7 -6.32 14.86 -18.38
N HIS A 8 -6.62 13.56 -18.37
CA HIS A 8 -7.57 13.04 -17.39
C HIS A 8 -6.95 11.95 -16.51
N ILE A 9 -7.18 12.04 -15.21
CA ILE A 9 -6.71 11.09 -14.20
C ILE A 9 -7.91 10.33 -13.63
N SER A 10 -7.88 9.00 -13.66
CA SER A 10 -8.84 8.18 -12.93
C SER A 10 -8.25 7.78 -11.58
N VAL A 11 -8.86 8.24 -10.48
CA VAL A 11 -8.51 7.85 -9.12
C VAL A 11 -9.18 6.52 -8.79
N CYS A 12 -8.40 5.47 -8.61
CA CYS A 12 -8.84 4.11 -8.36
C CYS A 12 -8.73 3.74 -6.89
N ILE A 13 -9.85 3.35 -6.27
CA ILE A 13 -9.95 3.04 -4.84
C ILE A 13 -10.52 1.64 -4.68
N PRO A 14 -9.70 0.60 -4.47
CA PRO A 14 -10.18 -0.70 -4.05
C PRO A 14 -10.59 -0.65 -2.58
N THR A 15 -11.71 -1.26 -2.22
CA THR A 15 -12.18 -1.32 -0.83
C THR A 15 -12.75 -2.69 -0.49
N PHE A 16 -12.66 -3.08 0.79
CA PHE A 16 -13.24 -4.31 1.30
C PHE A 16 -13.73 -4.14 2.74
N LYS A 17 -15.04 -4.06 2.94
CA LYS A 17 -15.71 -4.02 4.26
C LYS A 17 -15.23 -2.90 5.21
N ARG A 18 -14.89 -1.72 4.65
CA ARG A 18 -14.36 -0.58 5.41
C ARG A 18 -15.08 0.74 5.06
N PRO A 19 -16.43 0.80 5.16
CA PRO A 19 -17.19 1.95 4.68
C PRO A 19 -16.79 3.27 5.36
N LEU A 20 -16.43 3.26 6.65
CA LEU A 20 -16.05 4.48 7.36
C LEU A 20 -14.68 5.03 6.90
N LEU A 21 -13.71 4.17 6.60
CA LEU A 21 -12.42 4.58 6.07
C LEU A 21 -12.56 5.10 4.64
N LEU A 22 -13.32 4.39 3.80
CA LEU A 22 -13.66 4.83 2.46
C LEU A 22 -14.34 6.22 2.47
N ALA A 23 -15.27 6.48 3.37
CA ALA A 23 -15.92 7.79 3.48
C ALA A 23 -14.89 8.91 3.69
N ARG A 24 -13.92 8.69 4.58
CA ARG A 24 -12.83 9.63 4.85
C ARG A 24 -11.92 9.83 3.63
N CYS A 25 -11.57 8.74 2.94
CA CYS A 25 -10.80 8.78 1.70
C CYS A 25 -11.53 9.65 0.65
N LEU A 26 -12.81 9.39 0.42
CA LEU A 26 -13.63 10.12 -0.55
C LEU A 26 -13.77 11.60 -0.22
N GLU A 27 -13.91 11.98 1.05
CA GLU A 27 -13.94 13.40 1.47
C GLU A 27 -12.59 14.10 1.16
N ALA A 28 -11.46 13.40 1.25
CA ALA A 28 -10.17 13.94 0.87
C ALA A 28 -10.00 14.03 -0.66
N ILE A 29 -10.51 13.06 -1.40
CA ILE A 29 -10.50 13.07 -2.87
C ILE A 29 -11.41 14.18 -3.41
N GLY A 30 -12.53 14.45 -2.77
CA GLY A 30 -13.43 15.56 -3.15
C GLY A 30 -12.81 16.95 -3.00
N LYS A 31 -11.68 17.08 -2.32
CA LYS A 31 -10.96 18.35 -2.07
C LYS A 31 -9.70 18.51 -2.90
N GLN A 32 -9.48 17.66 -3.91
CA GLN A 32 -8.28 17.75 -4.74
C GLN A 32 -8.29 18.99 -5.63
N GLU A 33 -7.14 19.67 -5.67
CA GLU A 33 -6.87 20.79 -6.57
C GLU A 33 -6.52 20.25 -7.95
N ALA A 34 -7.40 20.46 -8.93
CA ALA A 34 -7.25 19.95 -10.30
C ALA A 34 -6.96 21.10 -11.28
N GLU A 35 -5.73 21.60 -11.24
CA GLU A 35 -5.26 22.61 -12.19
C GLU A 35 -4.53 21.96 -13.37
N GLY A 36 -4.99 22.23 -14.60
CA GLY A 36 -4.36 21.70 -15.81
C GLY A 36 -4.73 20.27 -16.18
N PHE A 37 -5.59 19.61 -15.41
CA PHE A 37 -6.14 18.27 -15.68
C PHE A 37 -7.56 18.14 -15.15
N SER A 38 -8.27 17.09 -15.56
CA SER A 38 -9.56 16.68 -14.97
C SER A 38 -9.38 15.34 -14.29
N TYR A 39 -10.29 14.98 -13.37
CA TYR A 39 -10.25 13.66 -12.75
C TYR A 39 -11.65 13.08 -12.49
N SER A 40 -11.69 11.75 -12.39
CA SER A 40 -12.85 10.96 -12.00
C SER A 40 -12.44 9.92 -10.95
N VAL A 41 -13.43 9.31 -10.29
CA VAL A 41 -13.20 8.30 -9.26
C VAL A 41 -13.75 6.96 -9.72
N VAL A 42 -12.97 5.89 -9.57
CA VAL A 42 -13.40 4.50 -9.78
C VAL A 42 -13.26 3.75 -8.46
N ILE A 43 -14.40 3.36 -7.88
CA ILE A 43 -14.42 2.55 -6.65
C ILE A 43 -14.71 1.11 -7.02
N VAL A 44 -13.87 0.20 -6.51
CA VAL A 44 -14.12 -1.23 -6.65
C VAL A 44 -14.33 -1.83 -5.27
N ASP A 45 -15.59 -2.19 -4.98
CA ASP A 45 -15.96 -2.91 -3.76
C ASP A 45 -15.66 -4.39 -3.95
N ASN A 46 -14.65 -4.89 -3.25
CA ASN A 46 -14.24 -6.28 -3.30
C ASN A 46 -15.06 -7.16 -2.33
N ASP A 47 -16.27 -6.74 -2.05
CA ASP A 47 -17.26 -7.45 -1.24
C ASP A 47 -18.53 -7.73 -2.05
N ALA A 48 -18.86 -9.01 -2.25
CA ALA A 48 -20.11 -9.43 -2.92
C ALA A 48 -21.37 -8.88 -2.22
N GLY A 49 -21.28 -8.53 -0.94
CA GLY A 49 -22.36 -7.90 -0.16
C GLY A 49 -22.44 -6.39 -0.33
N GLU A 50 -21.57 -5.79 -1.18
CA GLU A 50 -21.60 -4.37 -1.52
C GLU A 50 -21.58 -3.42 -0.32
N SER A 51 -20.73 -3.71 0.64
CA SER A 51 -20.62 -2.97 1.91
C SER A 51 -20.25 -1.49 1.74
N ALA A 52 -19.68 -1.11 0.61
CA ALA A 52 -19.33 0.28 0.29
C ALA A 52 -20.47 1.07 -0.35
N ARG A 53 -21.49 0.42 -0.94
CA ARG A 53 -22.57 1.07 -1.72
C ARG A 53 -23.24 2.24 -1.00
N PRO A 54 -23.66 2.15 0.30
CA PRO A 54 -24.32 3.26 0.97
C PRO A 54 -23.44 4.51 1.05
N VAL A 55 -22.16 4.35 1.34
CA VAL A 55 -21.19 5.46 1.42
C VAL A 55 -20.98 6.09 0.06
N VAL A 56 -20.79 5.26 -0.97
CA VAL A 56 -20.58 5.72 -2.35
C VAL A 56 -21.77 6.50 -2.86
N THR A 57 -23.00 5.99 -2.68
CA THR A 57 -24.23 6.68 -3.07
C THR A 57 -24.40 8.01 -2.33
N GLY A 58 -24.18 8.02 -1.02
CA GLY A 58 -24.25 9.24 -0.21
C GLY A 58 -23.22 10.30 -0.62
N TRP A 59 -22.04 9.90 -1.05
CA TRP A 59 -21.00 10.82 -1.51
C TRP A 59 -21.29 11.34 -2.92
N SER A 60 -21.68 10.46 -3.89
CA SER A 60 -21.94 10.85 -5.28
C SER A 60 -23.10 11.84 -5.40
N ASN A 61 -24.06 11.80 -4.51
CA ASN A 61 -25.18 12.77 -4.48
C ASN A 61 -24.75 14.20 -4.09
N ARG A 62 -23.56 14.36 -3.49
CA ARG A 62 -23.02 15.65 -3.02
C ARG A 62 -21.84 16.15 -3.82
N ALA A 63 -21.11 15.24 -4.45
CA ALA A 63 -19.91 15.55 -5.20
C ALA A 63 -20.22 15.88 -6.67
N SER A 64 -19.55 16.89 -7.22
CA SER A 64 -19.62 17.22 -8.67
C SER A 64 -18.65 16.39 -9.52
N ILE A 65 -17.96 15.43 -8.92
CA ILE A 65 -16.91 14.61 -9.55
C ILE A 65 -17.56 13.35 -10.11
N GLU A 66 -17.24 13.00 -11.36
CA GLU A 66 -17.72 11.76 -11.97
C GLU A 66 -17.21 10.56 -11.16
N LEU A 67 -18.15 9.69 -10.74
CA LEU A 67 -17.83 8.50 -9.97
C LEU A 67 -18.39 7.25 -10.66
N ARG A 68 -17.57 6.23 -10.76
CA ARG A 68 -17.94 4.89 -11.20
C ARG A 68 -17.78 3.89 -10.05
N TYR A 69 -18.87 3.20 -9.71
CA TYR A 69 -18.87 2.14 -8.71
C TYR A 69 -18.94 0.78 -9.39
N CYS A 70 -18.01 -0.12 -9.02
CA CYS A 70 -17.93 -1.49 -9.52
C CYS A 70 -17.85 -2.45 -8.34
N VAL A 71 -18.38 -3.67 -8.53
CA VAL A 71 -18.26 -4.75 -7.54
C VAL A 71 -17.36 -5.84 -8.09
N GLU A 72 -16.37 -6.25 -7.31
CA GLU A 72 -15.58 -7.46 -7.56
C GLU A 72 -15.97 -8.50 -6.50
N PRO A 73 -16.81 -9.49 -6.85
CA PRO A 73 -17.38 -10.41 -5.86
C PRO A 73 -16.37 -11.41 -5.31
N GLU A 74 -15.30 -11.71 -6.06
CA GLU A 74 -14.23 -12.56 -5.59
C GLU A 74 -13.28 -11.78 -4.68
N LYS A 75 -13.14 -12.19 -3.42
CA LYS A 75 -12.20 -11.55 -2.48
C LYS A 75 -10.77 -11.73 -2.96
N ASN A 76 -10.27 -10.76 -3.72
CA ASN A 76 -8.94 -10.78 -4.32
C ASN A 76 -8.53 -9.36 -4.71
N ILE A 77 -7.54 -8.79 -4.01
CA ILE A 77 -7.12 -7.40 -4.23
C ILE A 77 -6.57 -7.18 -5.66
N SER A 78 -5.92 -8.18 -6.26
CA SER A 78 -5.43 -8.08 -7.65
C SER A 78 -6.58 -7.94 -8.64
N LEU A 79 -7.66 -8.73 -8.47
CA LEU A 79 -8.84 -8.62 -9.31
C LEU A 79 -9.54 -7.27 -9.13
N ALA A 80 -9.63 -6.78 -7.89
CA ALA A 80 -10.18 -5.45 -7.62
C ALA A 80 -9.36 -4.34 -8.29
N ARG A 81 -8.02 -4.38 -8.21
CA ARG A 81 -7.13 -3.43 -8.88
C ARG A 81 -7.24 -3.53 -10.42
N ASN A 82 -7.27 -4.73 -10.99
CA ASN A 82 -7.46 -4.94 -12.43
C ASN A 82 -8.81 -4.38 -12.89
N ARG A 83 -9.89 -4.64 -12.14
CA ARG A 83 -11.21 -4.09 -12.42
C ARG A 83 -11.22 -2.56 -12.37
N ALA A 84 -10.48 -1.96 -11.44
CA ALA A 84 -10.35 -0.51 -11.35
C ALA A 84 -9.67 0.07 -12.61
N VAL A 85 -8.54 -0.50 -13.04
CA VAL A 85 -7.84 -0.09 -14.26
C VAL A 85 -8.70 -0.27 -15.51
N ALA A 86 -9.41 -1.39 -15.62
CA ALA A 86 -10.31 -1.67 -16.75
C ALA A 86 -11.48 -0.66 -16.84
N ASN A 87 -11.86 -0.02 -15.74
CA ASN A 87 -12.91 0.99 -15.68
C ASN A 87 -12.37 2.43 -15.63
N ALA A 88 -11.05 2.60 -15.62
CA ALA A 88 -10.39 3.90 -15.67
C ALA A 88 -10.49 4.53 -17.06
N LYS A 89 -10.60 5.86 -17.10
CA LYS A 89 -10.60 6.68 -18.32
C LYS A 89 -9.32 7.53 -18.36
N GLY A 90 -9.04 8.14 -19.50
CA GLY A 90 -7.93 9.08 -19.65
C GLY A 90 -6.55 8.45 -19.70
N GLU A 91 -5.53 9.29 -19.59
CA GLU A 91 -4.15 8.93 -19.79
C GLU A 91 -3.44 8.43 -18.52
N PHE A 92 -3.99 8.76 -17.35
CA PHE A 92 -3.38 8.44 -16.07
C PHE A 92 -4.33 7.69 -15.13
N VAL A 93 -3.76 6.80 -14.34
CA VAL A 93 -4.43 6.07 -13.25
C VAL A 93 -3.71 6.41 -11.96
N ALA A 94 -4.45 6.88 -10.96
CA ALA A 94 -3.92 7.10 -9.61
C ALA A 94 -4.55 6.10 -8.64
N PHE A 95 -3.75 5.35 -7.91
CA PHE A 95 -4.22 4.48 -6.83
C PHE A 95 -4.04 5.12 -5.46
N ILE A 96 -5.06 4.99 -4.64
CA ILE A 96 -5.04 5.28 -3.20
C ILE A 96 -5.82 4.17 -2.48
N ASP A 97 -5.32 3.70 -1.33
CA ASP A 97 -6.01 2.69 -0.55
C ASP A 97 -7.18 3.30 0.26
N ASP A 98 -8.20 2.51 0.60
CA ASP A 98 -9.41 2.96 1.29
C ASP A 98 -9.17 3.47 2.73
N ASP A 99 -8.03 3.12 3.35
CA ASP A 99 -7.60 3.59 4.66
C ASP A 99 -6.59 4.76 4.59
N GLU A 100 -6.40 5.32 3.41
CA GLU A 100 -5.57 6.49 3.16
C GLU A 100 -6.41 7.73 2.84
N PHE A 101 -5.88 8.91 3.15
CA PHE A 101 -6.47 10.19 2.77
C PHE A 101 -5.39 11.18 2.34
N ALA A 102 -5.63 11.77 1.18
CA ALA A 102 -4.68 12.61 0.46
C ALA A 102 -4.71 14.07 0.95
N GLN A 103 -3.57 14.76 0.83
CA GLN A 103 -3.55 16.23 0.90
C GLN A 103 -4.24 16.84 -0.34
N PRO A 104 -4.79 18.08 -0.26
CA PRO A 104 -5.48 18.71 -1.40
C PRO A 104 -4.66 18.81 -2.68
N VAL A 105 -3.35 18.92 -2.57
CA VAL A 105 -2.41 19.06 -3.72
C VAL A 105 -1.92 17.71 -4.27
N TRP A 106 -2.33 16.58 -3.70
CA TRP A 106 -1.78 15.25 -3.97
C TRP A 106 -1.80 14.86 -5.45
N LEU A 107 -2.95 15.00 -6.12
CA LEU A 107 -3.05 14.66 -7.55
C LEU A 107 -2.20 15.57 -8.42
N ARG A 108 -2.18 16.87 -8.12
CA ARG A 108 -1.37 17.86 -8.84
C ARG A 108 0.11 17.53 -8.73
N GLU A 109 0.61 17.28 -7.53
CA GLU A 109 2.02 16.95 -7.29
C GLU A 109 2.45 15.66 -8.02
N LEU A 110 1.61 14.61 -7.99
CA LEU A 110 1.88 13.38 -8.76
C LEU A 110 1.91 13.64 -10.26
N PHE A 111 0.94 14.38 -10.77
CA PHE A 111 0.81 14.69 -12.20
C PHE A 111 1.97 15.54 -12.70
N GLU A 112 2.30 16.64 -12.01
CA GLU A 112 3.42 17.50 -12.36
C GLU A 112 4.75 16.74 -12.32
N ALA A 113 4.97 15.89 -11.32
CA ALA A 113 6.15 15.06 -11.26
C ALA A 113 6.22 14.05 -12.44
N ALA A 114 5.10 13.45 -12.85
CA ALA A 114 5.06 12.56 -14.01
C ALA A 114 5.49 13.28 -15.29
N LEU A 115 5.01 14.49 -15.50
CA LEU A 115 5.37 15.32 -16.67
C LEU A 115 6.82 15.78 -16.59
N LYS A 116 7.23 16.37 -15.45
CA LYS A 116 8.56 16.96 -15.25
C LYS A 116 9.69 15.95 -15.45
N PHE A 117 9.52 14.73 -14.95
CA PHE A 117 10.55 13.69 -15.03
C PHE A 117 10.33 12.72 -16.19
N CYS A 118 9.32 12.94 -17.04
CA CYS A 118 8.93 12.01 -18.12
C CYS A 118 8.82 10.58 -17.59
N ALA A 119 8.17 10.42 -16.44
CA ALA A 119 8.06 9.14 -15.74
C ALA A 119 6.83 8.35 -16.19
N ASP A 120 6.97 7.01 -16.27
CA ASP A 120 5.83 6.11 -16.49
C ASP A 120 4.97 5.98 -15.24
N GLY A 121 5.55 6.17 -14.05
CA GLY A 121 4.82 6.21 -12.80
C GLY A 121 5.51 7.05 -11.72
N VAL A 122 4.72 7.55 -10.78
CA VAL A 122 5.14 8.39 -9.66
C VAL A 122 4.58 7.82 -8.37
N LEU A 123 5.44 7.66 -7.36
CA LEU A 123 5.05 7.23 -6.02
C LEU A 123 5.28 8.37 -5.03
N GLY A 124 4.42 8.45 -4.02
CA GLY A 124 4.55 9.43 -2.94
C GLY A 124 4.65 8.80 -1.55
N PRO A 125 4.95 9.61 -0.52
CA PRO A 125 5.04 9.13 0.84
C PRO A 125 3.65 8.82 1.42
N VAL A 126 3.60 7.69 2.16
CA VAL A 126 2.48 7.33 3.01
C VAL A 126 2.90 7.55 4.46
N LYS A 127 2.30 8.55 5.11
CA LYS A 127 2.61 8.93 6.50
C LYS A 127 1.57 8.35 7.45
N PRO A 128 1.95 7.86 8.64
CA PRO A 128 0.98 7.37 9.60
C PRO A 128 0.14 8.51 10.18
N PHE A 129 -1.17 8.32 10.24
CA PHE A 129 -2.09 9.14 11.00
C PHE A 129 -2.65 8.31 12.16
N PHE A 130 -2.22 8.62 13.37
CA PHE A 130 -2.65 7.88 14.55
C PHE A 130 -4.02 8.36 15.03
N GLU A 131 -4.95 7.45 15.19
CA GLU A 131 -6.19 7.71 15.91
C GLU A 131 -5.93 7.74 17.41
N GLY A 132 -6.21 8.86 18.06
CA GLY A 132 -5.88 9.10 19.44
C GLY A 132 -4.39 9.36 19.71
N THR A 133 -3.97 9.26 20.96
CA THR A 133 -2.58 9.47 21.38
C THR A 133 -1.78 8.17 21.24
N PRO A 134 -0.83 8.09 20.30
CA PRO A 134 -0.04 6.88 20.10
C PRO A 134 0.90 6.61 21.28
N PRO A 135 1.15 5.34 21.63
CA PRO A 135 2.12 5.00 22.67
C PRO A 135 3.53 5.49 22.32
N GLY A 136 4.23 6.06 23.29
CA GLY A 136 5.56 6.65 23.11
C GLY A 136 6.60 5.66 22.54
N TRP A 137 6.52 4.38 22.88
CA TRP A 137 7.38 3.35 22.31
C TRP A 137 7.17 3.22 20.79
N LEU A 138 5.92 3.33 20.30
CA LEU A 138 5.59 3.18 18.87
C LEU A 138 6.13 4.37 18.08
N VAL A 139 5.92 5.59 18.56
CA VAL A 139 6.43 6.81 17.92
C VAL A 139 7.96 6.78 17.86
N ARG A 140 8.63 6.57 18.98
CA ARG A 140 10.11 6.56 19.06
C ARG A 140 10.74 5.41 18.27
N SER A 141 10.05 4.28 18.13
CA SER A 141 10.55 3.15 17.32
C SER A 141 10.57 3.44 15.82
N GLY A 142 9.74 4.37 15.33
CA GLY A 142 9.58 4.66 13.91
C GLY A 142 8.96 3.50 13.08
N LEU A 143 8.32 2.52 13.73
CA LEU A 143 7.80 1.31 13.07
C LEU A 143 6.73 1.58 12.01
N CYS A 144 5.97 2.66 12.19
CA CYS A 144 4.94 3.07 11.24
C CYS A 144 5.47 4.05 10.17
N VAL A 145 6.70 4.52 10.30
CA VAL A 145 7.31 5.48 9.38
C VAL A 145 7.96 4.72 8.23
N ARG A 146 7.56 5.05 7.01
CA ARG A 146 8.15 4.50 5.78
C ARG A 146 9.31 5.40 5.31
N LYS A 147 10.26 4.83 4.58
CA LYS A 147 11.37 5.59 4.00
C LYS A 147 10.82 6.53 2.92
N SER A 148 11.25 7.78 2.94
CA SER A 148 11.03 8.79 1.90
C SER A 148 12.31 9.06 1.10
N PHE A 149 12.16 9.62 -0.09
CA PHE A 149 13.25 9.98 -0.99
C PHE A 149 13.08 11.43 -1.44
N GLN A 150 14.09 11.98 -2.09
CA GLN A 150 13.98 13.26 -2.74
C GLN A 150 13.11 13.16 -3.99
N THR A 151 12.36 14.21 -4.28
CA THR A 151 11.54 14.32 -5.50
C THR A 151 12.41 14.20 -6.74
N GLY A 152 11.97 13.33 -7.67
CA GLY A 152 12.73 12.97 -8.87
C GLY A 152 13.68 11.77 -8.70
N ALA A 153 13.83 11.23 -7.48
CA ALA A 153 14.63 10.02 -7.29
C ALA A 153 14.01 8.83 -8.02
N PHE A 154 14.82 8.15 -8.85
CA PHE A 154 14.40 6.92 -9.53
C PHE A 154 14.30 5.75 -8.56
N LEU A 155 13.18 5.04 -8.65
CA LEU A 155 12.91 3.87 -7.82
C LEU A 155 13.19 2.59 -8.58
N THR A 156 14.13 1.79 -8.07
CA THR A 156 14.48 0.47 -8.61
C THR A 156 14.38 -0.64 -7.56
N ASN A 157 14.21 -0.28 -6.30
CA ASN A 157 14.14 -1.24 -5.21
C ASN A 157 12.69 -1.47 -4.79
N LEU A 158 12.16 -2.63 -5.14
CA LEU A 158 10.78 -3.07 -4.87
C LEU A 158 10.36 -2.96 -3.40
N ARG A 159 11.31 -3.02 -2.46
CA ARG A 159 11.03 -2.88 -1.03
C ARG A 159 10.35 -1.55 -0.68
N TYR A 160 10.56 -0.51 -1.48
CA TYR A 160 10.06 0.84 -1.24
C TYR A 160 8.90 1.22 -2.16
N MET A 161 8.54 0.35 -3.11
CA MET A 161 7.46 0.59 -4.06
C MET A 161 6.16 -0.03 -3.56
N ARG A 162 5.09 0.76 -3.48
CA ARG A 162 3.79 0.39 -2.96
C ARG A 162 2.68 0.95 -3.83
N GLY A 163 1.59 0.20 -3.97
CA GLY A 163 0.47 0.59 -4.83
C GLY A 163 -0.55 1.53 -4.20
N GLY A 164 -0.45 1.86 -2.89
CA GLY A 164 -1.44 2.72 -2.22
C GLY A 164 -1.30 4.20 -2.57
N ASN A 165 -0.10 4.71 -2.81
CA ASN A 165 0.14 6.09 -3.26
C ASN A 165 0.95 6.07 -4.57
N LEU A 166 0.26 5.90 -5.69
CA LEU A 166 0.84 5.66 -7.00
C LEU A 166 0.01 6.33 -8.08
N LEU A 167 0.67 7.09 -8.96
CA LEU A 167 0.12 7.48 -10.27
C LEU A 167 0.94 6.81 -11.36
N PHE A 168 0.30 6.35 -12.42
CA PHE A 168 1.00 5.84 -13.60
C PHE A 168 0.26 6.15 -14.89
N ARG A 169 0.99 6.17 -16.00
CA ARG A 169 0.42 6.30 -17.34
C ARG A 169 -0.37 5.04 -17.69
N ARG A 170 -1.60 5.19 -18.13
CA ARG A 170 -2.48 4.05 -18.42
C ARG A 170 -1.92 3.13 -19.49
N ASP A 171 -1.11 3.63 -20.43
CA ASP A 171 -0.49 2.84 -21.50
C ASP A 171 0.50 1.78 -21.00
N ILE A 172 0.95 1.83 -19.75
CA ILE A 172 1.76 0.74 -19.17
C ILE A 172 0.96 -0.55 -18.97
N SER A 173 -0.37 -0.46 -18.99
CA SER A 173 -1.27 -1.61 -18.91
C SER A 173 -1.57 -2.25 -20.27
N ASP A 174 -1.16 -1.62 -21.37
CA ASP A 174 -1.45 -2.09 -22.71
C ASP A 174 -0.75 -3.44 -22.97
N GLY A 175 -1.53 -4.40 -23.47
CA GLY A 175 -1.06 -5.77 -23.68
C GLY A 175 -0.93 -6.64 -22.43
N GLU A 176 -1.30 -6.11 -21.23
CA GLU A 176 -1.34 -6.86 -19.99
C GLU A 176 -2.78 -7.33 -19.69
N PRO A 177 -3.11 -8.61 -19.85
CA PRO A 177 -4.45 -9.11 -19.55
C PRO A 177 -4.78 -9.00 -18.06
N ASN A 178 -3.76 -9.08 -17.20
CA ASN A 178 -3.83 -8.87 -15.76
C ASN A 178 -2.63 -8.04 -15.32
N LEU A 179 -2.84 -6.72 -15.16
CA LEU A 179 -1.80 -5.83 -14.68
C LEU A 179 -1.30 -6.23 -13.28
N TYR A 180 -2.23 -6.69 -12.43
CA TYR A 180 -1.95 -7.32 -11.14
C TYR A 180 -2.29 -8.80 -11.20
N ASP A 181 -1.31 -9.67 -10.95
CA ASP A 181 -1.50 -11.12 -11.03
C ASP A 181 -2.45 -11.63 -9.92
N PRO A 182 -3.59 -12.28 -10.29
CA PRO A 182 -4.56 -12.77 -9.31
C PRO A 182 -4.01 -13.77 -8.28
N ARG A 183 -2.92 -14.47 -8.60
CA ARG A 183 -2.27 -15.43 -7.70
C ARG A 183 -1.77 -14.79 -6.40
N PHE A 184 -1.49 -13.48 -6.43
CA PHE A 184 -1.03 -12.73 -5.26
C PHE A 184 -2.15 -12.03 -4.47
N GLY A 185 -3.35 -11.97 -5.01
CA GLY A 185 -4.43 -11.17 -4.44
C GLY A 185 -4.95 -11.60 -3.06
N LEU A 186 -4.69 -12.84 -2.64
CA LEU A 186 -5.03 -13.35 -1.30
C LEU A 186 -3.84 -13.38 -0.34
N THR A 187 -2.62 -13.47 -0.88
CA THR A 187 -1.39 -13.65 -0.09
C THR A 187 -0.59 -12.36 0.05
N GLY A 188 -0.92 -11.35 -0.74
CA GLY A 188 -0.14 -10.12 -0.89
C GLY A 188 1.09 -10.30 -1.77
N GLY A 189 1.66 -9.19 -2.21
CA GLY A 189 2.82 -9.13 -3.09
C GLY A 189 2.48 -8.86 -4.55
N GLU A 190 1.22 -8.57 -4.85
CA GLU A 190 0.74 -8.10 -6.15
C GLU A 190 1.45 -6.82 -6.61
N ASP A 191 1.71 -5.90 -5.67
CA ASP A 191 2.46 -4.67 -5.94
C ASP A 191 3.91 -4.99 -6.34
N CYS A 192 4.58 -5.88 -5.59
CA CYS A 192 5.96 -6.27 -5.89
C CYS A 192 6.06 -6.93 -7.27
N ASP A 193 5.13 -7.82 -7.62
CA ASP A 193 5.06 -8.45 -8.92
C ASP A 193 4.83 -7.41 -10.04
N PHE A 194 3.88 -6.51 -9.84
CA PHE A 194 3.59 -5.43 -10.78
C PHE A 194 4.84 -4.57 -11.05
N PHE A 195 5.47 -4.05 -10.00
CA PHE A 195 6.64 -3.19 -10.16
C PHE A 195 7.83 -3.92 -10.76
N ASP A 196 8.06 -5.19 -10.37
CA ASP A 196 9.15 -6.00 -10.93
C ASP A 196 9.00 -6.17 -12.44
N ARG A 197 7.81 -6.59 -12.90
CA ARG A 197 7.52 -6.72 -14.33
C ARG A 197 7.64 -5.39 -15.09
N MET A 198 7.19 -4.29 -14.50
CA MET A 198 7.28 -2.98 -15.14
C MET A 198 8.73 -2.48 -15.23
N LEU A 199 9.53 -2.67 -14.18
CA LEU A 199 10.97 -2.34 -14.20
C LEU A 199 11.73 -3.20 -15.23
N LEU A 200 11.44 -4.49 -15.33
CA LEU A 200 12.02 -5.39 -16.36
C LEU A 200 11.66 -4.95 -17.78
N LYS A 201 10.50 -4.33 -17.98
CA LYS A 201 10.10 -3.71 -19.26
C LYS A 201 10.73 -2.33 -19.50
N GLY A 202 11.59 -1.87 -18.61
CA GLY A 202 12.25 -0.56 -18.71
C GLY A 202 11.37 0.63 -18.31
N ARG A 203 10.21 0.40 -17.67
CA ARG A 203 9.35 1.47 -17.19
C ARG A 203 10.00 2.22 -16.04
N ARG A 204 9.86 3.54 -16.03
CA ARG A 204 10.54 4.46 -15.12
C ARG A 204 9.60 4.95 -14.04
N PHE A 205 9.94 4.66 -12.78
CA PHE A 205 9.21 5.16 -11.61
C PHE A 205 10.04 6.17 -10.84
N VAL A 206 9.41 7.28 -10.45
CA VAL A 206 10.05 8.33 -9.66
C VAL A 206 9.31 8.57 -8.36
N TRP A 207 10.00 9.19 -7.41
CA TRP A 207 9.42 9.61 -6.13
C TRP A 207 9.03 11.08 -6.19
N CYS A 208 7.84 11.41 -5.66
CA CYS A 208 7.38 12.77 -5.38
C CYS A 208 7.11 12.90 -3.88
N ASN A 209 7.98 13.62 -3.16
CA ASN A 209 7.89 13.72 -1.71
C ASN A 209 6.76 14.65 -1.25
N GLU A 210 6.28 15.52 -2.11
CA GLU A 210 5.19 16.48 -1.89
C GLU A 210 3.81 15.81 -1.99
N ALA A 211 3.69 14.72 -2.75
CA ALA A 211 2.43 13.98 -2.93
C ALA A 211 2.10 13.10 -1.72
N VAL A 212 1.78 13.74 -0.59
CA VAL A 212 1.58 13.07 0.69
C VAL A 212 0.17 12.50 0.82
N VAL A 213 0.10 11.23 1.22
CA VAL A 213 -1.11 10.63 1.78
C VAL A 213 -0.88 10.22 3.24
N TYR A 214 -1.96 10.15 4.02
CA TYR A 214 -1.93 9.70 5.41
C TYR A 214 -2.69 8.39 5.53
N GLU A 215 -2.05 7.34 6.07
CA GLU A 215 -2.68 6.05 6.38
C GLU A 215 -3.20 6.07 7.81
N ALA A 216 -4.48 5.77 7.99
CA ALA A 216 -5.09 5.66 9.30
C ALA A 216 -4.48 4.47 10.09
N VAL A 217 -3.97 4.75 11.28
CA VAL A 217 -3.46 3.76 12.22
C VAL A 217 -4.40 3.69 13.41
N PRO A 218 -5.43 2.81 13.36
CA PRO A 218 -6.42 2.69 14.44
C PRO A 218 -5.78 2.18 15.73
N CYS A 219 -6.38 2.45 16.89
CA CYS A 219 -5.86 2.07 18.20
C CYS A 219 -5.50 0.58 18.30
N GLY A 220 -6.26 -0.31 17.67
CA GLY A 220 -5.96 -1.74 17.62
C GLY A 220 -4.62 -2.09 16.97
N ARG A 221 -4.19 -1.28 15.97
CA ARG A 221 -2.88 -1.44 15.31
C ARG A 221 -1.72 -0.77 16.06
N GLN A 222 -2.00 -0.02 17.14
CA GLN A 222 -0.97 0.66 17.95
C GLN A 222 -0.44 -0.19 19.11
N THR A 223 -0.93 -1.44 19.25
CA THR A 223 -0.58 -2.35 20.34
C THR A 223 0.68 -3.16 20.06
N ARG A 224 1.43 -3.52 21.11
CA ARG A 224 2.61 -4.40 21.00
C ARG A 224 2.24 -5.75 20.39
N SER A 225 1.14 -6.34 20.84
CA SER A 225 0.65 -7.64 20.37
C SER A 225 0.36 -7.64 18.86
N TYR A 226 -0.22 -6.56 18.33
CA TYR A 226 -0.43 -6.39 16.90
C TYR A 226 0.88 -6.47 16.10
N HIS A 227 1.90 -5.71 16.51
CA HIS A 227 3.18 -5.67 15.80
C HIS A 227 3.93 -7.00 15.88
N LEU A 228 3.89 -7.70 17.02
CA LEU A 228 4.50 -9.01 17.19
C LEU A 228 3.79 -10.08 16.33
N LYS A 229 2.45 -10.12 16.37
CA LYS A 229 1.65 -10.98 15.48
C LYS A 229 1.97 -10.73 14.01
N ARG A 230 1.99 -9.47 13.59
CA ARG A 230 2.27 -9.08 12.21
C ARG A 230 3.69 -9.50 11.78
N ALA A 231 4.69 -9.34 12.65
CA ALA A 231 6.06 -9.79 12.38
C ALA A 231 6.12 -11.31 12.20
N MET A 232 5.47 -12.07 13.07
CA MET A 232 5.39 -13.53 12.99
C MET A 232 4.76 -13.99 11.66
N ILE A 233 3.61 -13.40 11.29
CA ILE A 233 2.90 -13.71 10.03
C ILE A 233 3.77 -13.35 8.82
N ARG A 234 4.46 -12.21 8.84
CA ARG A 234 5.38 -11.81 7.77
C ARG A 234 6.52 -12.81 7.61
N GLY A 235 7.11 -13.26 8.73
CA GLY A 235 8.12 -14.31 8.73
C GLY A 235 7.63 -15.60 8.08
N LEU A 236 6.47 -16.09 8.52
CA LEU A 236 5.81 -17.29 7.97
C LEU A 236 5.58 -17.17 6.45
N THR A 237 5.06 -16.03 6.00
CA THR A 237 4.73 -15.81 4.57
C THR A 237 5.96 -15.70 3.68
N THR A 238 7.05 -15.10 4.20
CA THR A 238 8.30 -14.96 3.45
C THR A 238 8.96 -16.32 3.22
N ALA A 239 8.91 -17.21 4.19
CA ALA A 239 9.49 -18.53 4.09
C ALA A 239 8.72 -19.49 3.17
N ASP A 240 7.39 -19.34 3.09
CA ASP A 240 6.54 -20.14 2.16
C ASP A 240 6.97 -19.96 0.67
N ARG A 241 7.73 -18.91 0.35
CA ARG A 241 8.20 -18.59 -1.01
C ARG A 241 9.64 -19.04 -1.31
N LEU A 242 10.35 -19.58 -0.32
CA LEU A 242 11.77 -19.92 -0.44
C LEU A 242 11.99 -21.43 -0.26
N PRO A 243 13.02 -22.03 -0.90
CA PRO A 243 13.42 -23.41 -0.62
C PRO A 243 13.79 -23.61 0.85
N VAL A 244 13.48 -24.81 1.38
CA VAL A 244 13.57 -25.14 2.81
C VAL A 244 14.98 -24.99 3.40
N VAL A 245 16.01 -25.23 2.63
CA VAL A 245 17.40 -25.11 3.07
C VAL A 245 18.13 -24.20 2.09
N ASN A 246 18.43 -22.98 2.54
CA ASN A 246 19.23 -22.03 1.79
C ASN A 246 20.03 -21.14 2.76
N PHE A 247 20.92 -20.33 2.23
CA PHE A 247 21.71 -19.36 3.00
C PHE A 247 20.80 -18.43 3.86
N GLY A 248 19.57 -18.13 3.40
CA GLY A 248 18.58 -17.34 4.12
C GLY A 248 18.09 -17.99 5.42
N THR A 249 17.98 -19.33 5.46
CA THR A 249 17.61 -20.09 6.68
C THR A 249 18.71 -19.96 7.73
N PHE A 250 19.96 -20.19 7.35
CA PHE A 250 21.12 -20.03 8.25
C PHE A 250 21.21 -18.59 8.75
N LYS A 251 21.08 -17.60 7.87
CA LYS A 251 21.07 -16.19 8.25
C LYS A 251 19.94 -15.89 9.26
N SER A 252 18.76 -16.46 9.08
CA SER A 252 17.63 -16.25 10.00
C SER A 252 17.88 -16.89 11.37
N PHE A 253 18.52 -18.05 11.41
CA PHE A 253 18.92 -18.71 12.67
C PHE A 253 19.94 -17.88 13.45
N VAL A 254 21.02 -17.43 12.80
CA VAL A 254 22.02 -16.56 13.43
C VAL A 254 21.40 -15.24 13.90
N ALA A 255 20.55 -14.63 13.07
CA ALA A 255 19.86 -13.38 13.41
C ALA A 255 18.95 -13.55 14.63
N LEU A 256 18.19 -14.66 14.73
CA LEU A 256 17.37 -14.97 15.91
C LEU A 256 18.21 -14.98 17.19
N ILE A 257 19.33 -15.71 17.19
CA ILE A 257 20.22 -15.77 18.36
C ILE A 257 20.73 -14.38 18.74
N LEU A 258 21.24 -13.61 17.75
CA LEU A 258 21.80 -12.28 18.00
C LEU A 258 20.73 -11.31 18.52
N TYR A 259 19.53 -11.31 17.96
CA TYR A 259 18.44 -10.48 18.45
C TYR A 259 17.99 -10.90 19.84
N SER A 260 17.78 -12.20 20.10
CA SER A 260 17.39 -12.70 21.44
C SER A 260 18.42 -12.31 22.51
N LEU A 261 19.74 -12.51 22.24
CA LEU A 261 20.81 -12.14 23.19
C LEU A 261 20.89 -10.62 23.42
N SER A 262 20.50 -9.81 22.43
CA SER A 262 20.52 -8.34 22.56
C SER A 262 19.32 -7.77 23.32
N LEU A 263 18.22 -8.52 23.51
CA LEU A 263 16.99 -8.02 24.12
C LEU A 263 17.19 -7.41 25.53
N PRO A 264 17.95 -8.02 26.47
CA PRO A 264 18.16 -7.41 27.79
C PRO A 264 18.85 -6.05 27.71
N LEU A 265 19.87 -5.92 26.85
CA LEU A 265 20.55 -4.64 26.63
C LEU A 265 19.63 -3.60 26.00
N MET A 266 18.82 -4.00 25.03
CA MET A 266 17.85 -3.10 24.39
C MET A 266 16.74 -2.67 25.33
N PHE A 267 16.34 -3.53 26.28
CA PHE A 267 15.38 -3.17 27.34
C PHE A 267 15.93 -2.06 28.25
N LEU A 268 17.19 -2.15 28.66
CA LEU A 268 17.88 -1.11 29.44
C LEU A 268 18.05 0.20 28.66
N ALA A 269 18.28 0.11 27.33
CA ALA A 269 18.45 1.26 26.45
C ALA A 269 17.12 1.97 26.11
N GLY A 270 15.98 1.31 26.33
CA GLY A 270 14.65 1.89 26.20
C GLY A 270 13.64 0.99 25.49
N ASP A 271 12.40 1.13 25.93
CA ASP A 271 11.23 0.35 25.50
C ASP A 271 11.03 0.30 23.97
N HIS A 272 11.29 1.41 23.28
CA HIS A 272 11.19 1.49 21.82
C HIS A 272 12.25 0.65 21.09
N LEU A 273 13.47 0.57 21.62
CA LEU A 273 14.53 -0.29 21.07
C LEU A 273 14.23 -1.76 21.36
N PHE A 274 13.84 -2.08 22.59
CA PHE A 274 13.41 -3.42 22.96
C PHE A 274 12.32 -3.93 22.01
N MET A 275 11.25 -3.17 21.79
CA MET A 275 10.18 -3.56 20.87
C MET A 275 10.65 -3.72 19.43
N LYS A 276 11.54 -2.83 18.96
CA LYS A 276 12.09 -2.90 17.60
C LYS A 276 12.90 -4.18 17.36
N TYR A 277 13.68 -4.60 18.34
CA TYR A 277 14.49 -5.83 18.28
C TYR A 277 13.60 -7.07 18.45
N LEU A 278 12.66 -7.05 19.39
CA LEU A 278 11.71 -8.15 19.60
C LEU A 278 10.83 -8.41 18.35
N ILE A 279 10.43 -7.37 17.62
CA ILE A 279 9.69 -7.50 16.36
C ILE A 279 10.56 -8.19 15.28
N LYS A 280 11.85 -7.85 15.20
CA LYS A 280 12.78 -8.54 14.28
C LYS A 280 13.01 -9.99 14.68
N ASP A 281 13.13 -10.25 15.98
CA ASP A 281 13.25 -11.58 16.54
C ASP A 281 12.05 -12.45 16.16
N CYS A 282 10.83 -11.96 16.37
CA CYS A 282 9.59 -12.62 15.94
C CYS A 282 9.51 -12.86 14.42
N ASP A 283 10.03 -11.94 13.58
CA ASP A 283 10.07 -12.14 12.12
C ASP A 283 10.99 -13.30 11.74
N HIS A 284 12.18 -13.38 12.32
CA HIS A 284 13.10 -14.50 12.08
C HIS A 284 12.58 -15.81 12.66
N LEU A 285 11.97 -15.80 13.85
CA LEU A 285 11.31 -16.96 14.43
C LEU A 285 10.18 -17.46 13.51
N GLY A 286 9.35 -16.58 12.99
CA GLY A 286 8.29 -16.93 12.03
C GLY A 286 8.84 -17.62 10.77
N LYS A 287 9.97 -17.15 10.23
CA LYS A 287 10.66 -17.80 9.09
C LYS A 287 11.09 -19.20 9.42
N LEU A 288 11.74 -19.40 10.58
CA LEU A 288 12.21 -20.72 11.00
C LEU A 288 11.07 -21.70 11.26
N LEU A 289 9.99 -21.24 11.91
CA LEU A 289 8.78 -22.07 12.14
C LEU A 289 8.13 -22.50 10.82
N ALA A 290 8.12 -21.64 9.81
CA ALA A 290 7.60 -22.00 8.49
C ALA A 290 8.42 -23.11 7.84
N TYR A 291 9.75 -23.06 7.95
CA TYR A 291 10.61 -24.14 7.47
C TYR A 291 10.36 -25.48 8.20
N CYS A 292 10.01 -25.42 9.48
CA CYS A 292 9.58 -26.60 10.26
C CYS A 292 8.12 -27.01 9.97
N ARG A 293 7.40 -26.31 9.06
CA ARG A 293 5.97 -26.52 8.76
C ARG A 293 5.04 -26.27 9.95
N ILE A 294 5.48 -25.54 10.97
CA ILE A 294 4.72 -25.16 12.15
C ILE A 294 4.02 -23.81 11.88
N LYS A 295 2.69 -23.76 12.03
CA LYS A 295 1.89 -22.53 11.82
C LYS A 295 1.22 -22.09 13.13
N PRO A 296 1.93 -21.36 14.02
CA PRO A 296 1.43 -21.00 15.35
C PRO A 296 0.35 -19.90 15.32
N VAL A 297 0.18 -19.21 14.19
CA VAL A 297 -0.76 -18.08 14.05
C VAL A 297 -1.59 -18.25 12.79
N ASN A 298 -2.91 -18.11 12.92
CA ASN A 298 -3.80 -18.21 11.76
C ASN A 298 -3.71 -16.92 10.92
N LYS A 299 -3.37 -17.05 9.63
CA LYS A 299 -3.20 -15.93 8.69
C LYS A 299 -4.47 -15.05 8.54
N ARG A 300 -5.65 -15.57 8.89
CA ARG A 300 -6.95 -14.91 8.67
C ARG A 300 -7.40 -13.95 9.78
N SER A 301 -6.71 -13.89 10.93
CA SER A 301 -7.18 -13.11 12.09
C SER A 301 -6.58 -11.70 12.25
N SER A 302 -5.86 -11.19 11.24
CA SER A 302 -5.12 -9.90 11.32
C SER A 302 -5.57 -8.85 10.30
N GLN A 303 -6.81 -8.95 9.82
CA GLN A 303 -7.45 -7.90 9.01
C GLN A 303 -8.45 -7.09 9.82
#